data_f6bd735f7ef0d34cbc98c3719f25c4b5
#
_entry.id   f6bd735f7ef0d34cbc98c3719f25c4b5
#
_cell.length_a   1.000
_cell.length_b   1.000
_cell.length_c   1.000
_cell.angle_alpha   90.00
_cell.angle_beta   90.00
_cell.angle_gamma   90.00
#
_symmetry.space_group_name_H-M   'P 1'
#
loop_
_entity.id
_entity.type
_entity.pdbx_description
1 polymer ?
#
loop_
_entity_poly.entity_id
_entity_poly.type
_entity_poly.pdbx_seq_one_letter_code
_entity_poly.pdbx_strand_id
1 'polypeptide(L)'
;IVTMVGLLIFKESGCDYVVLECGLGGGLDATNIVQETEVQCCAITSIGMDHMDVLGNDLEDIAQEKSGIMKKGVPCILGPTCQLKPMYDKANDVGA
;
A
#
# COMPACT_ATOMS: atom_id res chain seq x y z
N ILE A 1 11.63 2.33 -13.18
CA ILE A 1 12.21 3.55 -13.79
C ILE A 1 11.25 4.72 -13.72
N VAL A 2 10.00 4.54 -14.14
CA VAL A 2 8.99 5.62 -14.08
C VAL A 2 8.80 6.11 -12.64
N THR A 3 8.75 5.20 -11.67
CA THR A 3 8.62 5.54 -10.26
C THR A 3 9.80 6.40 -9.78
N MET A 4 11.01 6.03 -10.14
CA MET A 4 12.21 6.80 -9.75
C MET A 4 12.21 8.19 -10.35
N VAL A 5 11.84 8.31 -11.64
CA VAL A 5 11.76 9.61 -12.31
C VAL A 5 10.70 10.49 -11.63
N GLY A 6 9.54 9.92 -11.30
CA GLY A 6 8.49 10.64 -10.59
C GLY A 6 8.94 11.16 -9.23
N LEU A 7 9.63 10.34 -8.45
CA LEU A 7 10.14 10.75 -7.14
C LEU A 7 11.16 11.87 -7.26
N LEU A 8 12.03 11.83 -8.27
CA LEU A 8 12.97 12.91 -8.51
C LEU A 8 12.27 14.22 -8.88
N ILE A 9 11.23 14.16 -9.71
CA ILE A 9 10.44 15.35 -10.07
C ILE A 9 9.80 15.95 -8.81
N PHE A 10 9.22 15.14 -7.94
CA PHE A 10 8.62 15.61 -6.69
C PHE A 10 9.66 16.32 -5.80
N LYS A 11 10.84 15.74 -5.68
CA LYS A 11 11.93 16.35 -4.92
C LYS A 11 12.32 17.71 -5.49
N GLU A 12 12.50 17.80 -6.80
CA GLU A 12 12.89 19.05 -7.47
C GLU A 12 11.79 20.10 -7.40
N SER A 13 10.52 19.67 -7.35
CA SER A 13 9.39 20.59 -7.26
C SER A 13 9.21 21.18 -5.85
N GLY A 14 9.93 20.66 -4.85
CA GLY A 14 9.84 21.16 -3.47
C GLY A 14 8.53 20.83 -2.78
N CYS A 15 7.94 19.69 -3.11
CA CYS A 15 6.69 19.25 -2.47
C CYS A 15 6.92 18.95 -0.99
N ASP A 16 5.98 19.37 -0.13
CA ASP A 16 6.00 19.03 1.30
C ASP A 16 5.53 17.59 1.53
N TYR A 17 4.54 17.14 0.78
CA TYR A 17 3.97 15.80 0.87
C TYR A 17 3.75 15.24 -0.53
N VAL A 18 3.81 13.92 -0.63
CA VAL A 18 3.57 13.19 -1.87
C VAL A 18 2.55 12.08 -1.59
N VAL A 19 1.58 11.93 -2.48
CA VAL A 19 0.62 10.83 -2.43
C VAL A 19 0.96 9.86 -3.55
N LEU A 20 1.21 8.60 -3.18
CA LEU A 20 1.54 7.54 -4.14
C LEU A 20 0.41 6.53 -4.17
N GLU A 21 -0.11 6.27 -5.35
CA GLU A 21 -1.12 5.24 -5.56
C GLU A 21 -0.47 3.98 -6.14
N CYS A 22 -0.78 2.81 -5.55
CA CYS A 22 -0.28 1.54 -6.07
C CYS A 22 -0.96 1.21 -7.40
N GLY A 23 -0.16 0.79 -8.38
CA GLY A 23 -0.69 0.38 -9.66
C GLY A 23 -1.30 -1.02 -9.62
N LEU A 24 -0.65 -1.95 -8.91
CA LEU A 24 -1.11 -3.34 -8.82
C LEU A 24 -0.67 -3.92 -7.47
N GLY A 25 -1.63 -4.48 -6.74
CA GLY A 25 -1.35 -5.10 -5.46
C GLY A 25 -0.94 -4.10 -4.39
N GLY A 26 0.20 -4.31 -3.80
CA GLY A 26 0.73 -3.45 -2.73
C GLY A 26 2.17 -3.83 -2.40
N GLY A 27 2.38 -5.01 -1.84
CA GLY A 27 3.69 -5.45 -1.38
C GLY A 27 4.76 -5.47 -2.48
N LEU A 28 4.40 -5.84 -3.69
CA LEU A 28 5.31 -5.93 -4.82
C LEU A 28 5.21 -4.75 -5.79
N ASP A 29 4.38 -3.75 -5.47
CA ASP A 29 4.25 -2.58 -6.32
C ASP A 29 5.53 -1.73 -6.27
N ALA A 30 5.87 -1.11 -7.40
CA ALA A 30 7.08 -0.29 -7.51
C ALA A 30 7.08 0.90 -6.54
N THR A 31 5.91 1.42 -6.17
CA THR A 31 5.81 2.53 -5.22
C THR A 31 6.09 2.10 -3.78
N ASN A 32 6.14 0.79 -3.49
CA ASN A 32 6.37 0.27 -2.14
C ASN A 32 7.87 0.22 -1.76
N ILE A 33 8.71 0.97 -2.45
CA ILE A 33 10.13 1.10 -2.12
C ILE A 33 10.40 2.10 -1.00
N VAL A 34 9.45 2.97 -0.68
CA VAL A 34 9.62 3.95 0.40
C VAL A 34 9.67 3.28 1.76
N GLN A 35 10.58 3.75 2.62
CA GLN A 35 10.80 3.17 3.95
C GLN A 35 9.81 3.75 4.97
N GLU A 36 9.60 3.02 6.08
CA GLU A 36 8.69 3.44 7.13
C GLU A 36 9.00 4.82 7.70
N THR A 37 10.26 5.23 7.70
CA THR A 37 10.67 6.54 8.19
C THR A 37 10.22 7.68 7.28
N GLU A 38 9.83 7.38 6.06
CA GLU A 38 9.43 8.36 5.06
C GLU A 38 7.92 8.42 4.85
N VAL A 39 7.19 7.46 5.39
CA VAL A 39 5.75 7.32 5.17
C VAL A 39 4.98 7.89 6.36
N GLN A 40 4.08 8.83 6.11
CA GLN A 40 3.25 9.43 7.15
C GLN A 40 2.04 8.56 7.48
N CYS A 41 1.38 8.04 6.48
CA CYS A 41 0.29 7.09 6.66
C CYS A 41 0.04 6.32 5.37
N CYS A 42 -0.68 5.21 5.50
CA CYS A 42 -1.15 4.43 4.37
C CYS A 42 -2.68 4.40 4.39
N ALA A 43 -3.27 4.15 3.23
CA ALA A 43 -4.72 3.96 3.14
C ALA A 43 -5.02 2.85 2.14
N ILE A 44 -5.91 1.96 2.53
CA ILE A 44 -6.46 0.93 1.65
C ILE A 44 -7.95 1.22 1.55
N THR A 45 -8.36 1.77 0.42
CA THR A 45 -9.68 2.37 0.29
C THR A 45 -10.78 1.33 0.10
N SER A 46 -10.50 0.32 -0.71
CA SER A 46 -11.47 -0.75 -0.99
C SER A 46 -10.78 -1.99 -1.48
N ILE A 47 -11.44 -3.13 -1.29
CA ILE A 47 -11.01 -4.40 -1.85
C ILE A 47 -12.18 -4.96 -2.66
N GLY A 48 -11.89 -5.32 -3.90
CA GLY A 48 -12.83 -5.96 -4.79
C GLY A 48 -12.16 -7.09 -5.54
N MET A 49 -12.91 -7.76 -6.41
CA MET A 49 -12.42 -8.89 -7.18
C MET A 49 -11.72 -8.48 -8.46
N ASP A 50 -11.43 -7.19 -8.65
CA ASP A 50 -10.61 -6.71 -9.75
C ASP A 50 -9.21 -7.31 -9.61
N HIS A 51 -8.55 -7.59 -10.69
CA HIS A 51 -7.20 -8.18 -10.70
C HIS A 51 -7.13 -9.61 -10.12
N MET A 52 -8.25 -10.32 -10.01
CA MET A 52 -8.27 -11.70 -9.49
C MET A 52 -7.27 -12.61 -10.20
N ASP A 53 -7.18 -12.48 -11.51
CA ASP A 53 -6.30 -13.33 -12.32
C ASP A 53 -4.82 -13.13 -12.03
N VAL A 54 -4.48 -12.00 -11.39
CA VAL A 54 -3.11 -11.61 -11.10
C VAL A 54 -2.79 -11.71 -9.62
N LEU A 55 -3.71 -11.26 -8.75
CA LEU A 55 -3.45 -11.14 -7.31
C LEU A 55 -3.92 -12.34 -6.49
N GLY A 56 -4.86 -13.14 -7.00
CA GLY A 56 -5.38 -14.29 -6.30
C GLY A 56 -6.80 -14.60 -6.68
N ASN A 57 -7.35 -15.68 -6.08
CA ASN A 57 -8.65 -16.24 -6.44
C ASN A 57 -9.77 -15.79 -5.52
N ASP A 58 -9.48 -15.10 -4.42
CA ASP A 58 -10.48 -14.64 -3.47
C ASP A 58 -10.08 -13.32 -2.82
N LEU A 59 -11.01 -12.75 -2.04
CA LEU A 59 -10.80 -11.47 -1.38
C LEU A 59 -9.69 -11.52 -0.32
N GLU A 60 -9.49 -12.67 0.30
CA GLU A 60 -8.42 -12.81 1.31
C GLU A 60 -7.04 -12.73 0.68
N ASP A 61 -6.85 -13.35 -0.48
CA ASP A 61 -5.59 -13.28 -1.21
C ASP A 61 -5.31 -11.85 -1.66
N ILE A 62 -6.33 -11.16 -2.17
CA ILE A 62 -6.21 -9.76 -2.60
C ILE A 62 -5.91 -8.87 -1.38
N ALA A 63 -6.58 -9.10 -0.27
CA ALA A 63 -6.35 -8.36 0.96
C ALA A 63 -4.91 -8.54 1.46
N GLN A 64 -4.40 -9.75 1.42
CA GLN A 64 -3.04 -10.04 1.84
C GLN A 64 -2.02 -9.28 0.97
N GLU A 65 -2.22 -9.26 -0.33
CA GLU A 65 -1.34 -8.56 -1.25
C GLU A 65 -1.38 -7.04 -1.02
N LYS A 66 -2.57 -6.47 -0.90
CA LYS A 66 -2.73 -5.03 -0.66
C LYS A 66 -2.18 -4.61 0.71
N SER A 67 -2.30 -5.46 1.72
CA SER A 67 -1.76 -5.18 3.05
C SER A 67 -0.24 -5.04 3.07
N GLY A 68 0.44 -5.47 2.02
CA GLY A 68 1.88 -5.36 1.89
C GLY A 68 2.42 -3.94 1.93
N ILE A 69 1.57 -2.92 1.79
CA ILE A 69 2.00 -1.53 1.93
C ILE A 69 2.14 -1.09 3.39
N MET A 70 1.61 -1.86 4.34
CA MET A 70 1.68 -1.53 5.76
C MET A 70 3.12 -1.57 6.26
N LYS A 71 3.50 -0.58 7.06
CA LYS A 71 4.85 -0.44 7.55
C LYS A 71 4.84 -0.21 9.06
N LYS A 72 5.93 -0.60 9.71
CA LYS A 72 6.08 -0.49 11.17
C LYS A 72 5.91 0.95 11.63
N GLY A 73 5.03 1.15 12.62
CA GLY A 73 4.81 2.46 13.22
C GLY A 73 4.04 3.43 12.35
N VAL A 74 3.56 3.01 11.17
CA VAL A 74 2.85 3.87 10.23
C VAL A 74 1.35 3.56 10.30
N PRO A 75 0.50 4.56 10.62
CA PRO A 75 -0.95 4.34 10.63
C PRO A 75 -1.45 3.90 9.25
N CYS A 76 -2.37 2.95 9.24
CA CYS A 76 -3.01 2.52 8.01
C CYS A 76 -4.53 2.63 8.17
N ILE A 77 -5.15 3.40 7.29
CA ILE A 77 -6.60 3.60 7.28
C ILE A 77 -7.24 2.57 6.35
N LEU A 78 -8.24 1.86 6.86
CA LEU A 78 -8.96 0.84 6.10
C LEU A 78 -10.36 1.33 5.77
N GLY A 79 -10.71 1.28 4.48
CA GLY A 79 -12.07 1.55 4.05
C GLY A 79 -13.04 0.44 4.48
N PRO A 80 -14.36 0.66 4.29
CA PRO A 80 -15.37 -0.29 4.81
C PRO A 80 -15.23 -1.71 4.29
N THR A 81 -14.77 -1.91 3.06
CA THR A 81 -14.62 -3.24 2.47
C THR A 81 -13.29 -3.90 2.81
N CYS A 82 -12.41 -3.20 3.53
CA CYS A 82 -11.06 -3.66 3.82
C CYS A 82 -10.91 -4.26 5.22
N GLN A 83 -11.97 -4.37 5.99
CA GLN A 83 -11.91 -4.86 7.36
C GLN A 83 -11.94 -6.40 7.36
N LEU A 84 -10.89 -6.99 6.82
CA LEU A 84 -10.72 -8.42 6.69
C LEU A 84 -9.57 -8.90 7.56
N LYS A 85 -9.64 -10.17 7.98
CA LYS A 85 -8.66 -10.75 8.89
C LYS A 85 -7.21 -10.56 8.41
N PRO A 86 -6.85 -10.78 7.13
CA PRO A 86 -5.47 -10.56 6.68
C PRO A 86 -4.95 -9.15 6.92
N MET A 87 -5.81 -8.14 6.89
CA MET A 87 -5.42 -6.75 7.16
C MET A 87 -4.99 -6.58 8.61
N TYR A 88 -5.78 -7.09 9.55
CA TYR A 88 -5.45 -6.99 10.97
C TYR A 88 -4.25 -7.84 11.34
N ASP A 89 -4.13 -9.03 10.75
CA ASP A 89 -2.99 -9.90 10.96
C ASP A 89 -1.71 -9.22 10.51
N LYS A 90 -1.72 -8.59 9.35
CA LYS A 90 -0.56 -7.87 8.83
C LYS A 90 -0.20 -6.67 9.70
N ALA A 91 -1.21 -5.90 10.12
CA ALA A 91 -0.97 -4.74 10.98
C ALA A 91 -0.31 -5.15 12.29
N ASN A 92 -0.77 -6.23 12.91
CA ASN A 92 -0.18 -6.74 14.12
C ASN A 92 1.24 -7.28 13.90
N ASP A 93 1.45 -7.95 12.77
CA ASP A 93 2.74 -8.57 12.43
C ASP A 93 3.84 -7.53 12.20
N VAL A 94 3.53 -6.44 11.51
CA VAL A 94 4.52 -5.39 11.22
C VAL A 94 4.53 -4.26 12.24
N GLY A 95 3.55 -4.17 13.11
CA GLY A 95 3.46 -3.09 14.09
C GLY A 95 2.90 -1.79 13.53
N ALA A 96 2.00 -1.91 12.57
CA ALA A 96 1.32 -0.74 12.01
C ALA A 96 0.22 -0.22 12.92
#